data_faf89f3a227183f03e2849a258803f0e
#
_entry.id   faf89f3a227183f03e2849a258803f0e
#
_cell.length_a   1.000
_cell.length_b   1.000
_cell.length_c   1.000
_cell.angle_alpha   90.00
_cell.angle_beta   90.00
_cell.angle_gamma   90.00
#
_symmetry.space_group_name_H-M   'P 1'
#
loop_
_entity.id
_entity.type
_entity.pdbx_description
1 polymer ?
#
loop_
_entity_poly.entity_id
_entity_poly.type
_entity_poly.pdbx_seq_one_letter_code
_entity_poly.pdbx_strand_id
1 'polypeptide(L)'
;VVRLLSRDENTVIDEEFFEKRVRDAWEYRKKVTDTSSCRVIFGEADFLPGFIVDKFSDVLVVQSLALGIDRYKEMLVELLKKVLAEDGIRICGVYERSDVKVRKQEGMEPYKGFIGEEFPTLVEIVENGVKYQVDVKDGQKTGFFLDQKYNRLAIQKLCRNARVLDCFTHTGSFALNAGYAGAKEVTGVDASQLAVDQATANAALNGLSDSVKFICEDVFALLPKLEEKGEKYDVVILDPPAFTKSRSSVKNAVKGY
;
A
#
# COMPACT_ATOMS: atom_id res chain seq x y z
N VAL A 1 -22.75 4.84 13.95
CA VAL A 1 -22.36 3.42 14.17
C VAL A 1 -21.75 3.28 15.55
N VAL A 2 -22.08 2.22 16.31
CA VAL A 2 -21.48 1.90 17.62
C VAL A 2 -20.31 0.95 17.41
N ARG A 3 -19.18 1.22 18.06
CA ARG A 3 -18.00 0.36 18.05
C ARG A 3 -17.56 0.06 19.46
N LEU A 4 -17.33 -1.23 19.74
CA LEU A 4 -16.93 -1.71 21.05
C LEU A 4 -15.40 -1.65 21.19
N LEU A 5 -14.89 -0.92 22.18
CA LEU A 5 -13.46 -0.84 22.48
C LEU A 5 -13.02 -1.87 23.53
N SER A 6 -13.88 -2.18 24.51
CA SER A 6 -13.64 -3.21 25.52
C SER A 6 -14.93 -3.98 25.83
N ARG A 7 -14.79 -5.24 26.23
CA ARG A 7 -15.90 -6.07 26.74
C ARG A 7 -15.96 -6.07 28.26
N ASP A 8 -14.94 -5.53 28.91
CA ASP A 8 -14.90 -5.36 30.36
C ASP A 8 -15.41 -3.95 30.69
N GLU A 9 -16.50 -3.90 31.47
CA GLU A 9 -17.15 -2.64 31.84
C GLU A 9 -16.30 -1.77 32.80
N ASN A 10 -15.31 -2.36 33.44
CA ASN A 10 -14.39 -1.66 34.34
C ASN A 10 -13.19 -1.05 33.61
N THR A 11 -13.06 -1.30 32.31
CA THR A 11 -11.94 -0.74 31.51
C THR A 11 -12.07 0.76 31.39
N VAL A 12 -11.09 1.50 31.89
CA VAL A 12 -10.96 2.93 31.65
C VAL A 12 -10.38 3.16 30.25
N ILE A 13 -11.05 3.94 29.44
CA ILE A 13 -10.61 4.28 28.06
C ILE A 13 -9.82 5.59 28.14
N ASP A 14 -8.57 5.47 28.55
CA ASP A 14 -7.61 6.57 28.74
C ASP A 14 -6.37 6.39 27.83
N GLU A 15 -5.35 7.21 28.05
CA GLU A 15 -4.11 7.16 27.29
C GLU A 15 -3.36 5.85 27.45
N GLU A 16 -3.34 5.26 28.67
CA GLU A 16 -2.69 3.99 28.95
C GLU A 16 -3.36 2.84 28.19
N PHE A 17 -4.70 2.85 28.13
CA PHE A 17 -5.46 1.90 27.32
C PHE A 17 -5.05 1.98 25.84
N PHE A 18 -4.97 3.18 25.28
CA PHE A 18 -4.59 3.35 23.87
C PHE A 18 -3.12 3.03 23.63
N GLU A 19 -2.22 3.39 24.55
CA GLU A 19 -0.81 3.03 24.43
C GLU A 19 -0.63 1.51 24.37
N LYS A 20 -1.33 0.79 25.24
CA LYS A 20 -1.32 -0.67 25.24
C LYS A 20 -1.79 -1.23 23.89
N ARG A 21 -2.85 -0.70 23.27
CA ARG A 21 -3.34 -1.16 21.95
C ARG A 21 -2.33 -0.91 20.85
N VAL A 22 -1.71 0.27 20.84
CA VAL A 22 -0.66 0.62 19.89
C VAL A 22 0.54 -0.31 20.05
N ARG A 23 0.97 -0.56 21.26
CA ARG A 23 2.09 -1.45 21.59
C ARG A 23 1.80 -2.89 21.18
N ASP A 24 0.62 -3.42 21.51
CA ASP A 24 0.21 -4.78 21.15
C ASP A 24 0.22 -4.96 19.61
N ALA A 25 -0.30 -3.97 18.87
CA ALA A 25 -0.28 -3.99 17.41
C ALA A 25 1.15 -3.98 16.84
N TRP A 26 2.03 -3.13 17.37
CA TRP A 26 3.42 -3.05 16.94
C TRP A 26 4.20 -4.34 17.26
N GLU A 27 4.08 -4.86 18.47
CA GLU A 27 4.71 -6.13 18.88
C GLU A 27 4.26 -7.31 18.01
N TYR A 28 2.99 -7.32 17.60
CA TYR A 28 2.51 -8.31 16.66
C TYR A 28 3.18 -8.17 15.29
N ARG A 29 3.31 -6.96 14.75
CA ARG A 29 3.97 -6.72 13.44
C ARG A 29 5.42 -7.17 13.44
N LYS A 30 6.16 -6.92 14.50
CA LYS A 30 7.55 -7.39 14.65
C LYS A 30 7.70 -8.90 14.55
N LYS A 31 6.65 -9.67 14.89
CA LYS A 31 6.66 -11.13 14.84
C LYS A 31 6.27 -11.71 13.47
N VAL A 32 5.46 -10.99 12.69
CA VAL A 32 4.80 -11.57 11.51
C VAL A 32 5.22 -10.95 10.18
N THR A 33 5.89 -9.81 10.19
CA THR A 33 6.29 -9.14 8.96
C THR A 33 7.61 -8.38 9.12
N ASP A 34 8.24 -8.07 8.00
CA ASP A 34 9.29 -7.05 7.96
C ASP A 34 8.67 -5.67 8.18
N THR A 35 9.17 -4.97 9.19
CA THR A 35 8.63 -3.71 9.68
C THR A 35 9.28 -2.47 9.06
N SER A 36 10.18 -2.63 8.09
CA SER A 36 10.78 -1.49 7.37
C SER A 36 9.71 -0.60 6.73
N SER A 37 8.72 -1.24 6.09
CA SER A 37 7.48 -0.63 5.62
C SER A 37 6.35 -1.64 5.77
N CYS A 38 5.32 -1.30 6.56
CA CYS A 38 4.24 -2.23 6.91
C CYS A 38 2.99 -1.49 7.39
N ARG A 39 1.85 -2.16 7.37
CA ARG A 39 0.66 -1.72 8.09
C ARG A 39 0.85 -1.95 9.58
N VAL A 40 1.00 -0.88 10.36
CA VAL A 40 1.19 -0.94 11.81
C VAL A 40 -0.13 -1.20 12.52
N ILE A 41 -1.20 -0.49 12.14
CA ILE A 41 -2.54 -0.64 12.72
C ILE A 41 -3.54 -0.90 11.60
N PHE A 42 -4.41 -1.90 11.80
CA PHE A 42 -5.47 -2.28 10.87
C PHE A 42 -6.84 -2.30 11.56
N GLY A 43 -7.28 -1.15 12.05
CA GLY A 43 -8.64 -0.94 12.55
C GLY A 43 -9.08 -1.95 13.58
N GLU A 44 -10.18 -2.61 13.29
CA GLU A 44 -10.83 -3.60 14.16
C GLU A 44 -9.94 -4.81 14.47
N ALA A 45 -9.06 -5.19 13.55
CA ALA A 45 -8.13 -6.32 13.74
C ALA A 45 -7.12 -6.07 14.88
N ASP A 46 -6.80 -4.80 15.12
CA ASP A 46 -5.90 -4.38 16.20
C ASP A 46 -6.65 -3.67 17.35
N PHE A 47 -7.97 -3.87 17.43
CA PHE A 47 -8.84 -3.30 18.47
C PHE A 47 -8.82 -1.76 18.55
N LEU A 48 -8.54 -1.10 17.43
CA LEU A 48 -8.61 0.34 17.23
C LEU A 48 -9.57 0.66 16.07
N PRO A 49 -10.89 0.44 16.23
CA PRO A 49 -11.86 0.45 15.15
C PRO A 49 -11.85 1.77 14.36
N GLY A 50 -11.69 1.65 13.05
CA GLY A 50 -11.65 2.78 12.13
C GLY A 50 -10.33 3.55 12.11
N PHE A 51 -9.27 3.06 12.76
CA PHE A 51 -7.94 3.66 12.72
C PHE A 51 -6.98 2.77 11.93
N ILE A 52 -6.39 3.29 10.86
CA ILE A 52 -5.42 2.59 10.02
C ILE A 52 -4.13 3.39 10.00
N VAL A 53 -3.01 2.69 10.15
CA VAL A 53 -1.69 3.31 10.08
C VAL A 53 -0.77 2.45 9.23
N ASP A 54 -0.27 3.04 8.16
CA ASP A 54 0.78 2.49 7.32
C ASP A 54 2.10 3.23 7.60
N LYS A 55 3.17 2.49 7.77
CA LYS A 55 4.53 3.00 7.93
C LYS A 55 5.28 2.79 6.62
N PHE A 56 5.84 3.86 6.08
CA PHE A 56 6.72 3.88 4.93
C PHE A 56 8.08 4.44 5.36
N SER A 57 9.06 3.55 5.57
CA SER A 57 10.37 3.93 6.14
C SER A 57 10.20 4.66 7.49
N ASP A 58 10.44 5.96 7.55
CA ASP A 58 10.33 6.82 8.72
C ASP A 58 9.10 7.77 8.69
N VAL A 59 8.15 7.51 7.80
CA VAL A 59 6.90 8.26 7.66
C VAL A 59 5.70 7.39 8.03
N LEU A 60 4.73 7.97 8.75
CA LEU A 60 3.42 7.35 8.99
C LEU A 60 2.36 7.97 8.09
N VAL A 61 1.51 7.12 7.52
CA VAL A 61 0.28 7.52 6.84
C VAL A 61 -0.91 7.00 7.62
N VAL A 62 -1.76 7.92 8.05
CA VAL A 62 -2.87 7.65 8.97
C VAL A 62 -4.20 7.80 8.24
N GLN A 63 -5.14 6.90 8.52
CA GLN A 63 -6.54 7.08 8.17
C GLN A 63 -7.39 7.00 9.43
N SER A 64 -8.21 8.02 9.67
CA SER A 64 -9.20 8.06 10.74
C SER A 64 -10.61 8.02 10.12
N LEU A 65 -11.27 6.86 10.22
CA LEU A 65 -12.48 6.52 9.46
C LEU A 65 -13.75 6.53 10.31
N ALA A 66 -13.62 6.74 11.62
CA ALA A 66 -14.74 6.72 12.57
C ALA A 66 -14.68 7.89 13.53
N LEU A 67 -15.83 8.51 13.80
CA LEU A 67 -15.92 9.71 14.65
C LEU A 67 -15.33 9.52 16.06
N GLY A 68 -15.51 8.34 16.65
CA GLY A 68 -15.00 8.05 17.98
C GLY A 68 -13.49 8.09 18.04
N ILE A 69 -12.81 7.44 17.10
CA ILE A 69 -11.35 7.37 17.05
C ILE A 69 -10.72 8.68 16.55
N ASP A 70 -11.43 9.43 15.71
CA ASP A 70 -10.97 10.70 15.18
C ASP A 70 -10.64 11.73 16.29
N ARG A 71 -11.37 11.65 17.41
CA ARG A 71 -11.13 12.50 18.60
C ARG A 71 -9.80 12.21 19.30
N TYR A 72 -9.29 11.01 19.14
CA TYR A 72 -8.05 10.54 19.77
C TYR A 72 -6.87 10.49 18.78
N LYS A 73 -7.08 10.89 17.55
CA LYS A 73 -6.12 10.75 16.45
C LYS A 73 -4.74 11.33 16.78
N GLU A 74 -4.69 12.56 17.27
CA GLU A 74 -3.42 13.22 17.59
C GLU A 74 -2.69 12.52 18.73
N MET A 75 -3.40 12.15 19.81
CA MET A 75 -2.85 11.35 20.90
C MET A 75 -2.32 9.99 20.39
N LEU A 76 -3.08 9.30 19.55
CA LEU A 76 -2.66 8.02 18.97
C LEU A 76 -1.39 8.15 18.10
N VAL A 77 -1.25 9.25 17.38
CA VAL A 77 -0.04 9.56 16.61
C VAL A 77 1.16 9.74 17.53
N GLU A 78 1.02 10.49 18.62
CA GLU A 78 2.11 10.67 19.58
C GLU A 78 2.47 9.36 20.31
N LEU A 79 1.48 8.54 20.66
CA LEU A 79 1.70 7.20 21.21
C LEU A 79 2.43 6.28 20.24
N LEU A 80 2.08 6.33 18.94
CA LEU A 80 2.81 5.60 17.90
C LEU A 80 4.26 6.03 17.82
N LYS A 81 4.53 7.34 17.78
CA LYS A 81 5.91 7.86 17.76
C LYS A 81 6.68 7.40 18.98
N LYS A 82 6.08 7.46 20.17
CA LYS A 82 6.66 7.00 21.43
C LYS A 82 7.03 5.51 21.38
N VAL A 83 6.07 4.65 21.02
CA VAL A 83 6.26 3.20 20.98
C VAL A 83 7.31 2.80 19.93
N LEU A 84 7.31 3.41 18.76
CA LEU A 84 8.30 3.15 17.71
C LEU A 84 9.70 3.63 18.10
N ALA A 85 9.80 4.74 18.84
CA ALA A 85 11.07 5.27 19.32
C ALA A 85 11.77 4.34 20.33
N GLU A 86 11.05 3.53 21.08
CA GLU A 86 11.62 2.52 21.98
C GLU A 86 12.43 1.46 21.23
N ASP A 87 12.06 1.16 19.98
CA ASP A 87 12.82 0.28 19.08
C ASP A 87 13.82 1.06 18.19
N GLY A 88 14.11 2.32 18.53
CA GLY A 88 15.07 3.16 17.79
C GLY A 88 14.52 3.73 16.47
N ILE A 89 13.22 3.62 16.22
CA ILE A 89 12.58 4.12 14.99
C ILE A 89 12.09 5.55 15.22
N ARG A 90 12.79 6.52 14.61
CA ARG A 90 12.37 7.92 14.64
C ARG A 90 11.48 8.23 13.46
N ILE A 91 10.25 8.64 13.72
CA ILE A 91 9.30 9.09 12.69
C ILE A 91 9.59 10.56 12.36
N CYS A 92 9.85 10.85 11.10
CA CYS A 92 10.15 12.19 10.60
C CYS A 92 8.90 12.95 10.14
N GLY A 93 7.82 12.24 9.82
CA GLY A 93 6.60 12.88 9.34
C GLY A 93 5.35 12.02 9.45
N VAL A 94 4.19 12.67 9.55
CA VAL A 94 2.88 12.01 9.57
C VAL A 94 1.95 12.70 8.58
N TYR A 95 1.33 11.91 7.71
CA TYR A 95 0.37 12.40 6.74
C TYR A 95 -0.99 11.70 6.91
N GLU A 96 -2.08 12.46 6.91
CA GLU A 96 -3.42 11.90 6.99
C GLU A 96 -4.04 11.74 5.59
N ARG A 97 -4.55 10.54 5.31
CA ARG A 97 -5.26 10.16 4.09
C ARG A 97 -6.68 9.70 4.41
N SER A 98 -7.40 10.54 5.11
CA SER A 98 -8.82 10.33 5.45
C SER A 98 -9.78 10.89 4.38
N ASP A 99 -9.31 11.03 3.15
CA ASP A 99 -10.03 11.54 1.97
C ASP A 99 -10.97 10.47 1.34
N VAL A 100 -11.67 9.71 2.18
CA VAL A 100 -12.52 8.59 1.78
C VAL A 100 -14.00 8.81 2.10
N LYS A 101 -14.86 8.23 1.25
CA LYS A 101 -16.33 8.43 1.32
C LYS A 101 -16.96 7.94 2.63
N VAL A 102 -16.35 6.95 3.30
CA VAL A 102 -16.88 6.38 4.54
C VAL A 102 -16.99 7.41 5.66
N ARG A 103 -16.13 8.43 5.69
CA ARG A 103 -16.20 9.50 6.70
C ARG A 103 -17.53 10.25 6.68
N LYS A 104 -18.12 10.47 5.50
CA LYS A 104 -19.44 11.12 5.39
C LYS A 104 -20.56 10.31 6.06
N GLN A 105 -20.45 8.98 6.09
CA GLN A 105 -21.39 8.11 6.81
C GLN A 105 -21.28 8.23 8.33
N GLU A 106 -20.14 8.68 8.82
CA GLU A 106 -19.87 8.96 10.23
C GLU A 106 -20.11 10.45 10.60
N GLY A 107 -20.60 11.25 9.66
CA GLY A 107 -20.84 12.69 9.88
C GLY A 107 -19.57 13.54 9.86
N MET A 108 -18.49 13.05 9.22
CA MET A 108 -17.21 13.75 9.11
C MET A 108 -16.92 14.09 7.65
N GLU A 109 -16.26 15.23 7.44
CA GLU A 109 -15.77 15.58 6.11
C GLU A 109 -14.50 14.76 5.76
N PRO A 110 -14.29 14.43 4.46
CA PRO A 110 -13.02 13.92 4.00
C PRO A 110 -11.88 14.88 4.35
N TYR A 111 -10.76 14.33 4.77
CA TYR A 111 -9.59 15.13 5.14
C TYR A 111 -8.30 14.54 4.60
N LYS A 112 -7.39 15.41 4.19
CA LYS A 112 -6.05 15.07 3.70
C LYS A 112 -5.09 16.19 4.10
N GLY A 113 -3.99 15.85 4.77
CA GLY A 113 -3.04 16.87 5.24
C GLY A 113 -1.96 16.31 6.16
N PHE A 114 -1.04 17.18 6.53
CA PHE A 114 0.00 16.87 7.50
C PHE A 114 -0.56 16.85 8.93
N ILE A 115 -0.04 15.97 9.78
CA ILE A 115 -0.24 16.01 11.23
C ILE A 115 1.10 16.44 11.83
N GLY A 116 1.19 17.68 12.29
CA GLY A 116 2.43 18.33 12.73
C GLY A 116 3.16 19.04 11.58
N GLU A 117 4.48 18.93 11.54
CA GLU A 117 5.33 19.62 10.57
C GLU A 117 5.20 19.04 9.15
N GLU A 118 5.37 19.88 8.14
CA GLU A 118 5.42 19.48 6.74
C GLU A 118 6.75 18.77 6.42
N PHE A 119 6.70 17.79 5.54
CA PHE A 119 7.87 17.03 5.08
C PHE A 119 7.73 16.69 3.60
N PRO A 120 8.82 16.25 2.91
CA PRO A 120 8.75 15.77 1.53
C PRO A 120 7.88 14.52 1.42
N THR A 121 6.78 14.60 0.64
CA THR A 121 5.77 13.52 0.57
C THR A 121 6.15 12.38 -0.38
N LEU A 122 7.23 12.51 -1.12
CA LEU A 122 7.82 11.42 -1.90
C LEU A 122 8.85 10.69 -1.05
N VAL A 123 8.50 9.49 -0.59
CA VAL A 123 9.26 8.72 0.40
C VAL A 123 9.92 7.52 -0.26
N GLU A 124 11.22 7.34 -0.07
CA GLU A 124 11.91 6.12 -0.52
C GLU A 124 11.69 4.98 0.48
N ILE A 125 11.25 3.84 -0.04
CA ILE A 125 11.16 2.59 0.72
C ILE A 125 11.96 1.49 0.05
N VAL A 126 12.33 0.47 0.84
CA VAL A 126 12.92 -0.78 0.33
C VAL A 126 12.00 -1.93 0.71
N GLU A 127 11.59 -2.71 -0.28
CA GLU A 127 10.79 -3.92 -0.07
C GLU A 127 11.36 -5.06 -0.93
N ASN A 128 11.65 -6.21 -0.30
CA ASN A 128 12.22 -7.38 -0.98
C ASN A 128 13.53 -7.08 -1.73
N GLY A 129 14.30 -6.10 -1.28
CA GLY A 129 15.53 -5.63 -1.93
C GLY A 129 15.31 -4.59 -3.03
N VAL A 130 14.07 -4.31 -3.41
CA VAL A 130 13.71 -3.34 -4.44
C VAL A 130 13.37 -1.99 -3.81
N LYS A 131 13.88 -0.91 -4.37
CA LYS A 131 13.60 0.47 -3.97
C LYS A 131 12.39 1.03 -4.70
N TYR A 132 11.57 1.79 -3.98
CA TYR A 132 10.42 2.49 -4.56
C TYR A 132 10.34 3.91 -4.02
N GLN A 133 9.98 4.84 -4.89
CA GLN A 133 9.47 6.15 -4.49
C GLN A 133 7.96 6.03 -4.27
N VAL A 134 7.51 6.29 -3.05
CA VAL A 134 6.10 6.23 -2.66
C VAL A 134 5.60 7.64 -2.41
N ASP A 135 4.58 8.06 -3.15
CA ASP A 135 3.91 9.33 -2.91
C ASP A 135 2.81 9.14 -1.86
N VAL A 136 3.09 9.54 -0.63
CA VAL A 136 2.14 9.41 0.49
C VAL A 136 1.00 10.43 0.41
N LYS A 137 1.18 11.50 -0.37
CA LYS A 137 0.18 12.55 -0.57
C LYS A 137 -0.79 12.20 -1.69
N ASP A 138 -0.31 11.88 -2.88
CA ASP A 138 -1.13 11.74 -4.09
C ASP A 138 -1.18 10.30 -4.63
N GLY A 139 -0.39 9.39 -4.07
CA GLY A 139 -0.42 7.96 -4.41
C GLY A 139 -1.74 7.28 -4.09
N GLN A 140 -1.99 6.12 -4.69
CA GLN A 140 -3.20 5.34 -4.45
C GLN A 140 -3.27 4.83 -3.01
N LYS A 141 -4.47 4.74 -2.45
CA LYS A 141 -4.73 4.38 -1.04
C LYS A 141 -3.91 5.28 -0.10
N THR A 142 -2.98 4.70 0.63
CA THR A 142 -2.03 5.38 1.52
C THR A 142 -0.69 5.69 0.86
N GLY A 143 -0.51 5.30 -0.43
CA GLY A 143 0.71 5.51 -1.22
C GLY A 143 1.21 4.25 -1.92
N PHE A 144 1.12 3.07 -1.27
CA PHE A 144 1.61 1.80 -1.80
C PHE A 144 0.79 0.60 -1.29
N PHE A 145 0.77 -0.49 -2.05
CA PHE A 145 0.02 -1.71 -1.72
C PHE A 145 0.88 -2.67 -0.86
N LEU A 146 1.01 -2.36 0.43
CA LEU A 146 1.82 -3.15 1.37
C LEU A 146 1.34 -4.60 1.55
N ASP A 147 0.05 -4.87 1.32
CA ASP A 147 -0.56 -6.19 1.39
C ASP A 147 -0.01 -7.20 0.37
N GLN A 148 0.51 -6.71 -0.76
CA GLN A 148 1.09 -7.54 -1.82
C GLN A 148 2.58 -7.90 -1.64
N LYS A 149 3.21 -7.47 -0.56
CA LYS A 149 4.65 -7.64 -0.29
C LYS A 149 5.14 -9.07 -0.53
N TYR A 150 4.47 -10.05 0.07
CA TYR A 150 4.86 -11.45 -0.01
C TYR A 150 4.50 -12.09 -1.35
N ASN A 151 3.45 -11.61 -2.03
CA ASN A 151 3.13 -12.03 -3.39
C ASN A 151 4.21 -11.56 -4.36
N ARG A 152 4.68 -10.31 -4.22
CA ARG A 152 5.83 -9.79 -4.99
C ARG A 152 7.11 -10.59 -4.75
N LEU A 153 7.38 -10.97 -3.50
CA LEU A 153 8.51 -11.83 -3.16
C LEU A 153 8.37 -13.23 -3.78
N ALA A 154 7.16 -13.78 -3.75
CA ALA A 154 6.92 -15.13 -4.25
C ALA A 154 7.19 -15.28 -5.76
N ILE A 155 6.84 -14.28 -6.57
CA ILE A 155 7.05 -14.33 -8.02
C ILE A 155 8.54 -14.29 -8.41
N GLN A 156 9.41 -13.75 -7.56
CA GLN A 156 10.84 -13.68 -7.85
C GLN A 156 11.43 -15.04 -8.20
N LYS A 157 10.92 -16.12 -7.55
CA LYS A 157 11.39 -17.51 -7.80
C LYS A 157 11.09 -18.01 -9.21
N LEU A 158 10.10 -17.40 -9.89
CA LEU A 158 9.63 -17.81 -11.22
C LEU A 158 10.26 -16.97 -12.34
N CYS A 159 10.89 -15.85 -12.01
CA CYS A 159 11.24 -14.83 -13.00
C CYS A 159 12.68 -14.90 -13.52
N ARG A 160 13.56 -15.69 -12.89
CA ARG A 160 14.97 -15.75 -13.30
C ARG A 160 15.13 -16.24 -14.74
N ASN A 161 15.80 -15.45 -15.58
CA ASN A 161 15.98 -15.65 -17.02
C ASN A 161 14.66 -15.70 -17.81
N ALA A 162 13.53 -15.37 -17.20
CA ALA A 162 12.20 -15.38 -17.82
C ALA A 162 11.95 -14.12 -18.64
N ARG A 163 11.07 -14.25 -19.64
CA ARG A 163 10.38 -13.14 -20.28
C ARG A 163 9.04 -12.93 -19.57
N VAL A 164 8.82 -11.74 -18.99
CA VAL A 164 7.71 -11.48 -18.07
C VAL A 164 6.80 -10.38 -18.62
N LEU A 165 5.49 -10.59 -18.55
CA LEU A 165 4.47 -9.58 -18.80
C LEU A 165 3.73 -9.29 -17.48
N ASP A 166 3.76 -8.02 -17.03
CA ASP A 166 3.05 -7.56 -15.83
C ASP A 166 1.90 -6.64 -16.25
N CYS A 167 0.68 -7.16 -16.22
CA CYS A 167 -0.54 -6.45 -16.57
C CYS A 167 -1.10 -5.72 -15.35
N PHE A 168 -1.58 -4.47 -15.57
CA PHE A 168 -2.04 -3.58 -14.49
C PHE A 168 -0.92 -3.25 -13.50
N THR A 169 0.27 -2.99 -14.04
CA THR A 169 1.53 -2.90 -13.28
C THR A 169 1.56 -1.76 -12.26
N HIS A 170 0.68 -0.76 -12.38
CA HIS A 170 0.62 0.44 -11.55
C HIS A 170 2.01 1.12 -11.50
N THR A 171 2.61 1.27 -10.32
CA THR A 171 3.95 1.85 -10.15
C THR A 171 5.09 0.84 -10.38
N GLY A 172 4.81 -0.27 -11.06
CA GLY A 172 5.82 -1.25 -11.49
C GLY A 172 6.21 -2.27 -10.43
N SER A 173 5.46 -2.42 -9.35
CA SER A 173 5.95 -3.15 -8.18
C SER A 173 6.19 -4.66 -8.43
N PHE A 174 5.36 -5.34 -9.19
CA PHE A 174 5.60 -6.73 -9.60
C PHE A 174 6.69 -6.81 -10.68
N ALA A 175 6.63 -5.97 -11.71
CA ALA A 175 7.63 -5.92 -12.78
C ALA A 175 9.06 -5.71 -12.23
N LEU A 176 9.21 -4.80 -11.26
CA LEU A 176 10.50 -4.53 -10.63
C LEU A 176 11.02 -5.70 -9.78
N ASN A 177 10.14 -6.42 -9.08
CA ASN A 177 10.51 -7.66 -8.39
C ASN A 177 10.95 -8.75 -9.39
N ALA A 178 10.32 -8.85 -10.56
CA ALA A 178 10.73 -9.77 -11.61
C ALA A 178 12.12 -9.38 -12.17
N GLY A 179 12.34 -8.10 -12.47
CA GLY A 179 13.64 -7.60 -12.93
C GLY A 179 14.75 -7.80 -11.90
N TYR A 180 14.48 -7.49 -10.62
CA TYR A 180 15.41 -7.69 -9.51
C TYR A 180 15.82 -9.15 -9.34
N ALA A 181 14.91 -10.09 -9.61
CA ALA A 181 15.19 -11.53 -9.60
C ALA A 181 16.00 -12.02 -10.80
N GLY A 182 16.37 -11.15 -11.74
CA GLY A 182 17.14 -11.48 -12.92
C GLY A 182 16.31 -11.98 -14.10
N ALA A 183 15.10 -11.47 -14.28
CA ALA A 183 14.34 -11.66 -15.51
C ALA A 183 15.13 -11.15 -16.72
N LYS A 184 15.03 -11.86 -17.84
CA LYS A 184 15.71 -11.50 -19.10
C LYS A 184 15.09 -10.22 -19.70
N GLU A 185 13.78 -10.14 -19.66
CA GLU A 185 12.98 -9.05 -20.20
C GLU A 185 11.68 -8.94 -19.39
N VAL A 186 11.31 -7.74 -19.00
CA VAL A 186 10.04 -7.47 -18.32
C VAL A 186 9.33 -6.33 -19.02
N THR A 187 8.07 -6.55 -19.36
CA THR A 187 7.16 -5.51 -19.86
C THR A 187 6.05 -5.29 -18.85
N GLY A 188 6.00 -4.12 -18.23
CA GLY A 188 4.89 -3.67 -17.37
C GLY A 188 3.90 -2.81 -18.18
N VAL A 189 2.61 -3.04 -17.97
CA VAL A 189 1.54 -2.35 -18.72
C VAL A 189 0.54 -1.74 -17.74
N ASP A 190 0.25 -0.46 -17.92
CA ASP A 190 -0.83 0.25 -17.20
C ASP A 190 -1.48 1.29 -18.11
N ALA A 191 -2.76 1.56 -17.88
CA ALA A 191 -3.50 2.58 -18.64
C ALA A 191 -3.20 4.01 -18.16
N SER A 192 -2.58 4.18 -17.01
CA SER A 192 -2.25 5.48 -16.41
C SER A 192 -0.84 5.91 -16.78
N GLN A 193 -0.70 6.98 -17.55
CA GLN A 193 0.62 7.54 -17.90
C GLN A 193 1.40 7.92 -16.62
N LEU A 194 0.73 8.51 -15.62
CA LEU A 194 1.38 8.87 -14.35
C LEU A 194 1.96 7.65 -13.63
N ALA A 195 1.24 6.52 -13.63
CA ALA A 195 1.74 5.28 -13.04
C ALA A 195 2.93 4.72 -13.81
N VAL A 196 2.89 4.74 -15.15
CA VAL A 196 3.99 4.33 -16.03
C VAL A 196 5.24 5.20 -15.83
N ASP A 197 5.07 6.51 -15.71
CA ASP A 197 6.18 7.44 -15.46
C ASP A 197 6.85 7.14 -14.10
N GLN A 198 6.04 6.90 -13.07
CA GLN A 198 6.55 6.54 -11.75
C GLN A 198 7.21 5.15 -11.74
N ALA A 199 6.64 4.18 -12.45
CA ALA A 199 7.23 2.85 -12.62
C ALA A 199 8.59 2.93 -13.33
N THR A 200 8.69 3.76 -14.36
CA THR A 200 9.94 4.01 -15.10
C THR A 200 11.01 4.65 -14.21
N ALA A 201 10.62 5.64 -13.40
CA ALA A 201 11.52 6.25 -12.42
C ALA A 201 11.99 5.23 -11.38
N ASN A 202 11.11 4.35 -10.90
CA ASN A 202 11.45 3.26 -9.99
C ASN A 202 12.41 2.24 -10.65
N ALA A 203 12.25 1.94 -11.95
CA ALA A 203 13.22 1.08 -12.66
C ALA A 203 14.61 1.72 -12.70
N ALA A 204 14.70 3.01 -12.98
CA ALA A 204 15.96 3.74 -12.99
C ALA A 204 16.61 3.76 -11.60
N LEU A 205 15.82 3.97 -10.53
CA LEU A 205 16.28 3.96 -9.14
C LEU A 205 16.94 2.62 -8.74
N ASN A 206 16.51 1.52 -9.37
CA ASN A 206 17.04 0.17 -9.14
C ASN A 206 18.09 -0.28 -10.16
N GLY A 207 18.46 0.55 -11.14
CA GLY A 207 19.38 0.15 -12.22
C GLY A 207 18.80 -0.93 -13.15
N LEU A 208 17.47 -1.00 -13.27
CA LEU A 208 16.76 -2.03 -14.04
C LEU A 208 16.24 -1.53 -15.41
N SER A 209 16.56 -0.29 -15.79
CA SER A 209 16.03 0.33 -17.00
C SER A 209 16.36 -0.42 -18.29
N ASP A 210 17.37 -1.27 -18.32
CA ASP A 210 17.73 -2.05 -19.51
C ASP A 210 16.80 -3.26 -19.70
N SER A 211 16.44 -3.93 -18.60
CA SER A 211 15.67 -5.19 -18.62
C SER A 211 14.17 -5.00 -18.33
N VAL A 212 13.76 -3.89 -17.70
CA VAL A 212 12.37 -3.60 -17.32
C VAL A 212 11.89 -2.36 -18.08
N LYS A 213 10.84 -2.53 -18.88
CA LYS A 213 10.21 -1.46 -19.65
C LYS A 213 8.74 -1.33 -19.29
N PHE A 214 8.22 -0.13 -19.38
CA PHE A 214 6.81 0.15 -19.12
C PHE A 214 6.16 0.80 -20.31
N ILE A 215 4.90 0.44 -20.59
CA ILE A 215 4.09 0.99 -21.66
C ILE A 215 2.74 1.44 -21.13
N CYS A 216 2.29 2.62 -21.59
CA CYS A 216 0.97 3.14 -21.25
C CYS A 216 -0.02 2.65 -22.31
N GLU A 217 -0.77 1.59 -21.98
CA GLU A 217 -1.80 1.02 -22.86
C GLU A 217 -2.88 0.32 -22.03
N ASP A 218 -4.09 0.22 -22.58
CA ASP A 218 -5.15 -0.60 -22.02
C ASP A 218 -4.81 -2.09 -22.21
N VAL A 219 -4.74 -2.82 -21.10
CA VAL A 219 -4.43 -4.26 -21.09
C VAL A 219 -5.40 -5.06 -21.97
N PHE A 220 -6.71 -4.73 -21.94
CA PHE A 220 -7.70 -5.41 -22.75
C PHE A 220 -7.54 -5.15 -24.26
N ALA A 221 -6.97 -4.02 -24.62
CA ALA A 221 -6.65 -3.71 -26.03
C ALA A 221 -5.31 -4.32 -26.45
N LEU A 222 -4.37 -4.47 -25.51
CA LEU A 222 -3.03 -4.98 -25.79
C LEU A 222 -2.99 -6.50 -25.95
N LEU A 223 -3.63 -7.25 -25.04
CA LEU A 223 -3.53 -8.71 -25.01
C LEU A 223 -3.93 -9.38 -26.35
N PRO A 224 -5.04 -9.00 -27.00
CA PRO A 224 -5.38 -9.54 -28.33
C PRO A 224 -4.30 -9.26 -29.40
N LYS A 225 -3.68 -8.07 -29.37
CA LYS A 225 -2.61 -7.71 -30.30
C LYS A 225 -1.34 -8.56 -30.10
N LEU A 226 -1.02 -8.89 -28.84
CA LEU A 226 0.10 -9.76 -28.51
C LEU A 226 -0.17 -11.20 -28.96
N GLU A 227 -1.40 -11.70 -28.77
CA GLU A 227 -1.84 -13.01 -29.24
C GLU A 227 -1.76 -13.12 -30.76
N GLU A 228 -2.28 -12.11 -31.49
CA GLU A 228 -2.24 -12.05 -32.98
C GLU A 228 -0.79 -12.08 -33.50
N LYS A 229 0.13 -11.40 -32.79
CA LYS A 229 1.57 -11.40 -33.12
C LYS A 229 2.28 -12.71 -32.73
N GLY A 230 1.61 -13.62 -32.01
CA GLY A 230 2.21 -14.85 -31.51
C GLY A 230 3.25 -14.64 -30.39
N GLU A 231 3.18 -13.52 -29.69
CA GLU A 231 4.10 -13.23 -28.57
C GLU A 231 3.97 -14.28 -27.47
N LYS A 232 5.09 -14.64 -26.85
CA LYS A 232 5.17 -15.64 -25.79
C LYS A 232 5.91 -15.07 -24.59
N TYR A 233 5.40 -15.40 -23.41
CA TYR A 233 5.96 -15.01 -22.11
C TYR A 233 6.08 -16.26 -21.25
N ASP A 234 7.14 -16.33 -20.45
CA ASP A 234 7.35 -17.42 -19.48
C ASP A 234 6.50 -17.20 -18.22
N VAL A 235 6.28 -15.92 -17.85
CA VAL A 235 5.46 -15.51 -16.71
C VAL A 235 4.54 -14.37 -17.13
N VAL A 236 3.25 -14.51 -16.81
CA VAL A 236 2.26 -13.44 -16.94
C VAL A 236 1.67 -13.15 -15.57
N ILE A 237 1.73 -11.88 -15.16
CA ILE A 237 1.19 -11.41 -13.90
C ILE A 237 -0.11 -10.65 -14.22
N LEU A 238 -1.19 -11.03 -13.55
CA LEU A 238 -2.51 -10.42 -13.67
C LEU A 238 -2.99 -10.01 -12.28
N ASP A 239 -2.85 -8.73 -11.94
CA ASP A 239 -3.38 -8.14 -10.71
C ASP A 239 -4.32 -6.98 -11.03
N PRO A 240 -5.49 -7.24 -11.65
CA PRO A 240 -6.39 -6.22 -12.10
C PRO A 240 -7.07 -5.49 -10.93
N PRO A 241 -7.51 -4.24 -11.14
CA PRO A 241 -8.38 -3.57 -10.19
C PRO A 241 -9.72 -4.30 -10.09
N ALA A 242 -10.44 -4.11 -8.97
CA ALA A 242 -11.78 -4.66 -8.83
C ALA A 242 -12.72 -4.11 -9.91
N PHE A 243 -13.18 -4.97 -10.84
CA PHE A 243 -14.06 -4.58 -11.94
C PHE A 243 -15.50 -4.31 -11.50
N THR A 244 -15.86 -4.63 -10.25
CA THR A 244 -17.16 -4.27 -9.70
C THR A 244 -17.06 -3.74 -8.27
N LYS A 245 -17.90 -2.73 -7.97
CA LYS A 245 -18.09 -2.16 -6.63
C LYS A 245 -19.53 -2.36 -6.14
N SER A 246 -20.39 -3.03 -6.93
CA SER A 246 -21.80 -3.25 -6.59
C SER A 246 -22.30 -4.60 -7.08
N ARG A 247 -23.32 -5.16 -6.41
CA ARG A 247 -23.95 -6.42 -6.82
C ARG A 247 -24.57 -6.34 -8.22
N SER A 248 -25.05 -5.18 -8.64
CA SER A 248 -25.67 -4.97 -9.95
C SER A 248 -24.70 -5.06 -11.12
N SER A 249 -23.41 -4.83 -10.90
CA SER A 249 -22.37 -4.86 -11.94
C SER A 249 -21.59 -6.18 -12.02
N VAL A 250 -21.93 -7.20 -11.21
CA VAL A 250 -21.23 -8.49 -11.18
C VAL A 250 -21.19 -9.18 -12.55
N LYS A 251 -22.32 -9.20 -13.30
CA LYS A 251 -22.37 -9.82 -14.63
C LYS A 251 -21.38 -9.21 -15.63
N ASN A 252 -21.14 -7.91 -15.53
CA ASN A 252 -20.17 -7.22 -16.39
C ASN A 252 -18.73 -7.47 -15.90
N ALA A 253 -18.53 -7.53 -14.59
CA ALA A 253 -17.23 -7.82 -14.00
C ALA A 253 -16.71 -9.22 -14.35
N VAL A 254 -17.60 -10.25 -14.38
CA VAL A 254 -17.23 -11.62 -14.78
C VAL A 254 -16.65 -11.69 -16.19
N LYS A 255 -17.05 -10.77 -17.09
CA LYS A 255 -16.46 -10.71 -18.43
C LYS A 255 -15.05 -10.11 -18.44
N GLY A 256 -14.69 -9.34 -17.41
CA GLY A 256 -13.36 -8.74 -17.28
C GLY A 256 -12.35 -9.67 -16.62
N TYR A 257 -12.83 -10.61 -15.79
CA TYR A 257 -11.98 -11.66 -15.18
C TYR A 257 -11.90 -12.88 -16.09
#